data_0377978c1972d20f56092ab04f6d0d8b
#
_entry.id   0377978c1972d20f56092ab04f6d0d8b
#
_cell.length_a   1.000
_cell.length_b   1.000
_cell.length_c   1.000
_cell.angle_alpha   90.00
_cell.angle_beta   90.00
_cell.angle_gamma   90.00
#
_symmetry.space_group_name_H-M   'P 1'
#
loop_
_entity.id
_entity.type
_entity.pdbx_description
1 polymer ?
#
loop_
_entity_poly.entity_id
_entity_poly.type
_entity_poly.pdbx_seq_one_letter_code
_entity_poly.pdbx_strand_id
1 'polypeptide(L)'
;MIRSTTRTAMALAALALPAAALAHHGWAWTEDEESRLSGTIESISFGNPHMHIKLKASKGVWEVDLSPPIVAERSGFGPGAAKAGDSVSLTGHRARDHDLLAFKAETVTVNGKTYDVYPQRPKDLRPEG
;
A
#
# COMPACT_ATOMS: atom_id res chain seq x y z
N MET A 1 -57.65 -31.45 -14.31
CA MET A 1 -56.22 -31.50 -14.63
C MET A 1 -55.53 -30.24 -14.13
N ILE A 2 -54.78 -30.36 -13.08
CA ILE A 2 -54.02 -29.25 -12.53
C ILE A 2 -52.60 -29.31 -13.13
N ARG A 3 -52.26 -28.35 -13.98
CA ARG A 3 -50.87 -28.21 -14.47
C ARG A 3 -50.07 -27.42 -13.47
N SER A 4 -49.18 -28.11 -12.76
CA SER A 4 -48.19 -27.50 -11.91
C SER A 4 -47.07 -26.93 -12.80
N THR A 5 -46.97 -25.62 -12.86
CA THR A 5 -45.79 -24.94 -13.44
C THR A 5 -44.77 -24.70 -12.35
N THR A 6 -43.77 -25.56 -12.31
CA THR A 6 -42.61 -25.37 -11.43
C THR A 6 -41.77 -24.19 -11.96
N ARG A 7 -41.85 -23.05 -11.29
CA ARG A 7 -40.93 -21.94 -11.57
C ARG A 7 -39.62 -22.21 -10.84
N THR A 8 -38.63 -22.61 -11.61
CA THR A 8 -37.25 -22.71 -11.12
C THR A 8 -36.73 -21.29 -10.94
N ALA A 9 -36.64 -20.85 -9.70
CA ALA A 9 -35.97 -19.60 -9.39
C ALA A 9 -34.46 -19.85 -9.51
N MET A 10 -33.83 -19.31 -10.53
CA MET A 10 -32.38 -19.24 -10.65
C MET A 10 -31.88 -18.15 -9.68
N ALA A 11 -31.29 -18.57 -8.56
CA ALA A 11 -30.58 -17.65 -7.67
C ALA A 11 -29.25 -17.29 -8.34
N LEU A 12 -29.14 -16.07 -8.86
CA LEU A 12 -27.85 -15.52 -9.24
C LEU A 12 -27.07 -15.19 -7.95
N ALA A 13 -26.10 -16.03 -7.63
CA ALA A 13 -25.12 -15.69 -6.61
C ALA A 13 -24.18 -14.64 -7.21
N ALA A 14 -24.38 -13.37 -6.87
CA ALA A 14 -23.42 -12.31 -7.19
C ALA A 14 -22.18 -12.54 -6.35
N LEU A 15 -21.06 -12.94 -6.97
CA LEU A 15 -19.73 -12.93 -6.37
C LEU A 15 -19.30 -11.45 -6.23
N ALA A 16 -19.58 -10.88 -5.06
CA ALA A 16 -19.05 -9.59 -4.69
C ALA A 16 -17.56 -9.75 -4.38
N LEU A 17 -16.69 -9.33 -5.30
CA LEU A 17 -15.26 -9.15 -5.01
C LEU A 17 -15.13 -8.06 -3.94
N PRO A 18 -14.30 -8.26 -2.89
CA PRO A 18 -14.08 -7.24 -1.87
C PRO A 18 -13.59 -5.95 -2.55
N ALA A 19 -14.32 -4.86 -2.43
CA ALA A 19 -13.95 -3.55 -3.00
C ALA A 19 -12.54 -3.10 -2.55
N ALA A 20 -12.10 -3.50 -1.35
CA ALA A 20 -10.77 -3.23 -0.82
C ALA A 20 -9.63 -3.83 -1.67
N ALA A 21 -9.80 -5.02 -2.28
CA ALA A 21 -8.77 -5.65 -3.10
C ALA A 21 -8.53 -4.90 -4.43
N LEU A 22 -9.54 -4.22 -4.97
CA LEU A 22 -9.44 -3.41 -6.19
C LEU A 22 -8.94 -1.99 -5.91
N ALA A 23 -9.20 -1.44 -4.70
CA ALA A 23 -8.84 -0.07 -4.32
C ALA A 23 -7.32 0.12 -4.15
N HIS A 24 -6.56 -0.95 -3.83
CA HIS A 24 -5.12 -0.89 -3.52
C HIS A 24 -4.22 -1.13 -4.73
N HIS A 25 -4.78 -1.42 -5.93
CA HIS A 25 -4.00 -1.50 -7.16
C HIS A 25 -3.85 -0.12 -7.83
N GLY A 26 -2.63 0.18 -8.27
CA GLY A 26 -2.32 1.45 -8.91
C GLY A 26 -2.30 2.63 -7.93
N TRP A 27 -2.69 3.81 -8.41
CA TRP A 27 -2.62 5.08 -7.67
C TRP A 27 -3.97 5.77 -7.50
N ALA A 28 -5.04 5.23 -8.10
CA ALA A 28 -6.36 5.86 -8.11
C ALA A 28 -6.99 6.03 -6.71
N TRP A 29 -6.61 5.19 -5.76
CA TRP A 29 -7.09 5.24 -4.38
C TRP A 29 -6.36 6.26 -3.50
N THR A 30 -5.26 6.82 -3.99
CA THR A 30 -4.44 7.77 -3.26
C THR A 30 -4.79 9.22 -3.60
N GLU A 31 -4.48 10.14 -2.69
CA GLU A 31 -4.50 11.57 -2.97
C GLU A 31 -3.47 11.94 -4.03
N ASP A 32 -3.74 12.99 -4.79
CA ASP A 32 -2.79 13.49 -5.80
C ASP A 32 -1.62 14.24 -5.15
N GLU A 33 -1.85 14.81 -3.96
CA GLU A 33 -0.84 15.53 -3.21
C GLU A 33 0.09 14.57 -2.46
N GLU A 34 1.39 14.82 -2.54
CA GLU A 34 2.36 14.12 -1.71
C GLU A 34 2.28 14.56 -0.25
N SER A 35 2.52 13.61 0.62
CA SER A 35 2.64 13.84 2.05
C SER A 35 3.77 13.01 2.66
N ARG A 36 4.05 13.28 3.95
CA ARG A 36 5.05 12.55 4.72
C ARG A 36 4.38 11.67 5.75
N LEU A 37 4.96 10.53 5.99
CA LEU A 37 4.55 9.64 7.06
C LEU A 37 5.80 9.08 7.74
N SER A 38 5.89 9.24 9.04
CA SER A 38 7.01 8.73 9.84
C SER A 38 6.50 7.85 10.96
N GLY A 39 7.26 6.83 11.29
CA GLY A 39 6.89 5.90 12.34
C GLY A 39 7.90 4.79 12.51
N THR A 40 7.47 3.72 13.19
CA THR A 40 8.28 2.54 13.46
C THR A 40 7.70 1.34 12.74
N ILE A 41 8.54 0.59 12.06
CA ILE A 41 8.13 -0.64 11.36
C ILE A 41 7.65 -1.66 12.39
N GLU A 42 6.39 -2.08 12.25
CA GLU A 42 5.85 -3.22 13.01
C GLU A 42 6.17 -4.54 12.29
N SER A 43 5.95 -4.56 10.98
CA SER A 43 6.31 -5.68 10.12
C SER A 43 6.61 -5.21 8.70
N ILE A 44 7.42 -5.97 7.98
CA ILE A 44 7.77 -5.69 6.59
C ILE A 44 7.76 -7.00 5.78
N SER A 45 7.20 -6.92 4.59
CA SER A 45 7.18 -7.99 3.61
C SER A 45 7.85 -7.55 2.32
N PHE A 46 8.80 -8.34 1.84
CA PHE A 46 9.54 -8.12 0.59
C PHE A 46 8.98 -8.95 -0.58
N GLY A 47 7.77 -9.51 -0.42
CA GLY A 47 7.15 -10.41 -1.39
C GLY A 47 6.41 -9.72 -2.54
N ASN A 48 5.93 -10.55 -3.47
CA ASN A 48 5.06 -10.13 -4.56
C ASN A 48 3.58 -10.05 -4.10
N PRO A 49 2.73 -9.23 -4.74
CA PRO A 49 2.99 -8.42 -5.94
C PRO A 49 3.77 -7.12 -5.69
N HIS A 50 3.83 -6.64 -4.46
CA HIS A 50 4.63 -5.48 -4.04
C HIS A 50 5.04 -5.62 -2.57
N MET A 51 6.09 -4.91 -2.23
CA MET A 51 6.53 -4.85 -0.84
C MET A 51 5.51 -4.10 0.01
N HIS A 52 5.44 -4.46 1.29
CA HIS A 52 4.46 -3.91 2.21
C HIS A 52 5.06 -3.69 3.60
N ILE A 53 4.68 -2.59 4.23
CA ILE A 53 5.06 -2.27 5.60
C ILE A 53 3.80 -2.02 6.43
N LYS A 54 3.74 -2.62 7.61
CA LYS A 54 2.87 -2.16 8.69
C LYS A 54 3.66 -1.21 9.55
N LEU A 55 3.20 0.05 9.61
CA LEU A 55 3.90 1.14 10.24
C LEU A 55 3.12 1.67 11.43
N LYS A 56 3.71 1.63 12.61
CA LYS A 56 3.17 2.33 13.77
C LYS A 56 3.52 3.81 13.66
N ALA A 57 2.52 4.64 13.50
CA ALA A 57 2.65 6.08 13.41
C ALA A 57 1.57 6.76 14.24
N SER A 58 1.46 8.09 14.15
CA SER A 58 0.33 8.80 14.74
C SER A 58 -0.99 8.25 14.21
N LYS A 59 -2.01 8.15 15.05
CA LYS A 59 -3.35 7.61 14.78
C LYS A 59 -3.45 6.08 14.72
N GLY A 60 -2.36 5.33 14.70
CA GLY A 60 -2.41 3.87 14.74
C GLY A 60 -1.43 3.18 13.80
N VAL A 61 -1.81 1.99 13.33
CA VAL A 61 -1.01 1.19 12.41
C VAL A 61 -1.45 1.48 10.98
N TRP A 62 -0.49 1.92 10.17
CA TRP A 62 -0.71 2.21 8.76
C TRP A 62 -0.31 1.04 7.89
N GLU A 63 -1.13 0.76 6.88
CA GLU A 63 -0.80 -0.15 5.79
C GLU A 63 -0.07 0.63 4.70
N VAL A 64 1.19 0.31 4.48
CA VAL A 64 2.04 1.02 3.53
C VAL A 64 2.40 0.10 2.38
N ASP A 65 1.96 0.45 1.17
CA ASP A 65 2.37 -0.21 -0.05
C ASP A 65 3.62 0.45 -0.64
N LEU A 66 4.56 -0.37 -1.07
CA LEU A 66 5.72 0.04 -1.85
C LEU A 66 5.60 -0.51 -3.27
N SER A 67 6.65 -0.36 -4.06
CA SER A 67 6.72 -0.90 -5.41
C SER A 67 6.88 -2.43 -5.43
N PRO A 68 6.69 -3.07 -6.59
CA PRO A 68 7.06 -4.46 -6.77
C PRO A 68 8.53 -4.70 -6.39
N PRO A 69 8.88 -5.89 -5.88
CA PRO A 69 10.24 -6.18 -5.40
C PRO A 69 11.34 -5.84 -6.40
N ILE A 70 11.15 -6.17 -7.67
CA ILE A 70 12.16 -5.88 -8.71
C ILE A 70 12.47 -4.39 -8.87
N VAL A 71 11.47 -3.52 -8.71
CA VAL A 71 11.65 -2.06 -8.79
C VAL A 71 12.32 -1.52 -7.53
N ALA A 72 11.87 -1.94 -6.36
CA ALA A 72 12.45 -1.54 -5.08
C ALA A 72 13.91 -2.01 -4.95
N GLU A 73 14.21 -3.24 -5.34
CA GLU A 73 15.56 -3.81 -5.29
C GLU A 73 16.55 -3.05 -6.18
N ARG A 74 16.11 -2.54 -7.32
CA ARG A 74 16.93 -1.66 -8.17
C ARG A 74 17.32 -0.36 -7.49
N SER A 75 16.51 0.11 -6.54
CA SER A 75 16.84 1.27 -5.70
C SER A 75 17.81 0.93 -4.57
N GLY A 76 18.04 -0.36 -4.33
CA GLY A 76 18.79 -0.89 -3.21
C GLY A 76 17.92 -1.31 -2.02
N PHE A 77 16.59 -1.11 -2.09
CA PHE A 77 15.67 -1.47 -1.02
C PHE A 77 15.20 -2.92 -1.18
N GLY A 78 15.78 -3.80 -0.42
CA GLY A 78 15.48 -5.23 -0.43
C GLY A 78 15.66 -5.85 0.94
N PRO A 79 15.63 -7.19 1.06
CA PRO A 79 15.85 -7.87 2.33
C PRO A 79 17.16 -7.40 2.99
N GLY A 80 17.08 -7.04 4.28
CA GLY A 80 18.19 -6.48 5.04
C GLY A 80 18.32 -4.96 5.05
N ALA A 81 17.59 -4.24 4.19
CA ALA A 81 17.60 -2.77 4.18
C ALA A 81 16.84 -2.18 5.37
N ALA A 82 15.78 -2.86 5.80
CA ALA A 82 14.96 -2.47 6.94
C ALA A 82 14.36 -3.70 7.62
N LYS A 83 14.01 -3.56 8.89
CA LYS A 83 13.39 -4.62 9.70
C LYS A 83 12.41 -4.04 10.71
N ALA A 84 11.60 -4.89 11.31
CA ALA A 84 10.74 -4.53 12.43
C ALA A 84 11.56 -3.83 13.54
N GLY A 85 11.00 -2.75 14.08
CA GLY A 85 11.64 -1.90 15.09
C GLY A 85 12.41 -0.71 14.52
N ASP A 86 12.71 -0.69 13.23
CA ASP A 86 13.38 0.45 12.61
C ASP A 86 12.46 1.66 12.50
N SER A 87 13.01 2.83 12.76
CA SER A 87 12.34 4.11 12.48
C SER A 87 12.50 4.48 11.02
N VAL A 88 11.41 4.85 10.38
CA VAL A 88 11.41 5.24 8.96
C VAL A 88 10.67 6.55 8.73
N SER A 89 11.09 7.26 7.71
CA SER A 89 10.38 8.41 7.14
C SER A 89 10.06 8.12 5.68
N LEU A 90 8.80 8.32 5.30
CA LEU A 90 8.28 8.05 3.97
C LEU A 90 7.81 9.35 3.32
N THR A 91 7.99 9.45 2.01
CA THR A 91 7.22 10.36 1.17
C THR A 91 6.36 9.56 0.23
N GLY A 92 5.20 10.08 -0.11
CA GLY A 92 4.25 9.40 -0.99
C GLY A 92 2.85 9.96 -0.85
N HIS A 93 1.85 9.13 -1.02
CA HIS A 93 0.46 9.55 -1.08
C HIS A 93 -0.41 8.73 -0.13
N ARG A 94 -1.15 9.40 0.74
CA ARG A 94 -2.13 8.74 1.60
C ARG A 94 -3.40 8.37 0.83
N ALA A 95 -4.20 7.47 1.38
CA ALA A 95 -5.52 7.17 0.86
C ALA A 95 -6.41 8.40 0.81
N ARG A 96 -7.22 8.55 -0.27
CA ARG A 96 -8.27 9.56 -0.37
C ARG A 96 -9.32 9.40 0.71
N ASP A 97 -9.66 8.16 1.05
CA ASP A 97 -10.50 7.84 2.19
C ASP A 97 -9.69 7.97 3.48
N HIS A 98 -9.93 9.05 4.22
CA HIS A 98 -9.21 9.35 5.46
C HIS A 98 -9.62 8.45 6.63
N ASP A 99 -10.66 7.63 6.50
CA ASP A 99 -10.98 6.59 7.48
C ASP A 99 -10.02 5.40 7.36
N LEU A 100 -9.28 5.31 6.24
CA LEU A 100 -8.24 4.32 6.05
C LEU A 100 -6.87 4.88 6.44
N LEU A 101 -6.16 4.15 7.30
CA LEU A 101 -4.75 4.39 7.57
C LEU A 101 -3.93 3.62 6.52
N ALA A 102 -3.89 4.16 5.31
CA ALA A 102 -3.22 3.56 4.16
C ALA A 102 -2.38 4.60 3.40
N PHE A 103 -1.22 4.19 2.95
CA PHE A 103 -0.22 5.05 2.33
C PHE A 103 0.53 4.30 1.23
N LYS A 104 0.81 4.97 0.14
CA LYS A 104 1.66 4.44 -0.92
C LYS A 104 2.96 5.24 -0.97
N ALA A 105 4.06 4.59 -0.57
CA ALA A 105 5.35 5.25 -0.45
C ALA A 105 6.08 5.34 -1.80
N GLU A 106 6.67 6.48 -2.06
CA GLU A 106 7.58 6.72 -3.18
C GLU A 106 9.05 6.69 -2.75
N THR A 107 9.33 7.18 -1.55
CA THR A 107 10.66 7.09 -0.95
C THR A 107 10.60 6.53 0.46
N VAL A 108 11.66 5.84 0.83
CA VAL A 108 11.86 5.28 2.18
C VAL A 108 13.22 5.76 2.69
N THR A 109 13.21 6.45 3.81
CA THR A 109 14.46 6.82 4.53
C THR A 109 14.54 6.02 5.82
N VAL A 110 15.56 5.21 5.93
CA VAL A 110 15.80 4.32 7.07
C VAL A 110 17.30 4.15 7.28
N ASN A 111 17.75 4.13 8.55
CA ASN A 111 19.16 3.96 8.89
C ASN A 111 20.08 4.96 8.16
N GLY A 112 19.64 6.21 8.02
CA GLY A 112 20.40 7.30 7.37
C GLY A 112 20.48 7.21 5.84
N LYS A 113 19.76 6.30 5.21
CA LYS A 113 19.77 6.11 3.76
C LYS A 113 18.37 6.26 3.17
N THR A 114 18.29 6.97 2.04
CA THR A 114 17.04 7.15 1.29
C THR A 114 17.02 6.28 0.05
N TYR A 115 15.90 5.59 -0.14
CA TYR A 115 15.62 4.74 -1.29
C TYR A 115 14.44 5.30 -2.06
N ASP A 116 14.61 5.55 -3.35
CA ASP A 116 13.52 5.91 -4.26
C ASP A 116 12.95 4.64 -4.89
N VAL A 117 11.81 4.18 -4.37
CA VAL A 117 11.19 2.92 -4.82
C VAL A 117 10.23 3.13 -5.99
N TYR A 118 10.05 4.36 -6.45
CA TYR A 118 9.32 4.72 -7.66
C TYR A 118 10.08 5.79 -8.46
N PRO A 119 11.26 5.47 -9.02
CA PRO A 119 12.14 6.47 -9.63
C PRO A 119 11.55 7.14 -10.88
N GLN A 120 10.53 6.52 -11.51
CA GLN A 120 9.86 7.08 -12.69
C GLN A 120 8.76 8.09 -12.34
N ARG A 121 8.40 8.21 -11.07
CA ARG A 121 7.41 9.19 -10.65
C ARG A 121 8.08 10.50 -10.25
N PRO A 122 7.52 11.65 -10.67
CA PRO A 122 8.00 12.95 -10.19
C PRO A 122 7.76 13.07 -8.68
N LYS A 123 8.65 13.77 -8.00
CA LYS A 123 8.59 14.01 -6.55
C LYS A 123 8.40 15.49 -6.29
N ASP A 124 7.38 15.85 -5.52
CA ASP A 124 7.16 17.22 -5.05
C ASP A 124 7.83 17.48 -3.72
N LEU A 125 7.94 16.44 -2.88
CA LEU A 125 8.61 16.52 -1.59
C LEU A 125 10.01 15.94 -1.66
N ARG A 126 10.95 16.61 -0.97
CA ARG A 126 12.27 16.04 -0.73
C ARG A 126 12.19 15.08 0.44
N PRO A 127 12.83 13.89 0.35
CA PRO A 127 12.98 13.01 1.49
C PRO A 127 13.71 13.70 2.63
N GLU A 128 13.34 13.36 3.86
CA GLU A 128 14.14 13.74 5.03
C GLU A 128 15.36 12.82 5.06
N GLY A 129 16.51 13.40 4.87
CA GLY A 129 17.79 12.70 4.89
C GLY A 129 18.55 12.97 6.18
#